data_1c120f30405e30d16f55f95e669ed300
#
_entry.id   1c120f30405e30d16f55f95e669ed300
#
_cell.length_a   1.000
_cell.length_b   1.000
_cell.length_c   1.000
_cell.angle_alpha   90.00
_cell.angle_beta   90.00
_cell.angle_gamma   90.00
#
_symmetry.space_group_name_H-M   'P 1'
#
loop_
_entity.id
_entity.type
_entity.pdbx_description
1 polymer ?
#
loop_
_entity_poly.entity_id
_entity_poly.type
_entity_poly.pdbx_seq_one_letter_code
_entity_poly.pdbx_strand_id
1 'polypeptide(L)'
;MSNTIRDFETEFIGRKVSNLYVQRTNVGKDNKNVCQKKLKCYTCHPKKYVKNHTFYSEGIFNFHFDLTNRPLIIITPNKHVETTLDLSKDEIYEMFVIVDKFCKDRNIKDYQLITNMGEWKSHKHLHWKLKVNEDTCFRMKQDHFKLIKLEKNYAV
;
A
#
# COMPACT_ATOMS: atom_id res chain seq x y z
N MET A 1 -21.01 14.93 8.17
CA MET A 1 -19.56 15.05 7.91
C MET A 1 -19.03 13.66 7.68
N SER A 2 -18.79 13.37 6.66
CA SER A 2 -18.79 13.31 5.24
C SER A 2 -17.84 12.25 4.79
N ASN A 3 -18.26 11.47 4.18
CA ASN A 3 -18.03 10.46 3.15
C ASN A 3 -16.89 10.80 2.16
N THR A 4 -16.24 11.93 2.29
CA THR A 4 -15.29 12.48 1.32
C THR A 4 -14.04 11.62 1.13
N ILE A 5 -13.59 10.90 2.16
CA ILE A 5 -12.41 10.02 2.03
C ILE A 5 -12.78 8.71 1.31
N ARG A 6 -13.99 8.19 1.55
CA ARG A 6 -14.47 6.98 0.85
C ARG A 6 -14.71 7.24 -0.63
N ASP A 7 -15.28 8.38 -0.95
CA ASP A 7 -15.57 8.75 -2.34
C ASP A 7 -14.28 8.98 -3.13
N PHE A 8 -13.28 9.56 -2.49
CA PHE A 8 -11.96 9.76 -3.10
C PHE A 8 -11.20 8.44 -3.32
N GLU A 9 -11.26 7.52 -2.36
CA GLU A 9 -10.69 6.18 -2.54
C GLU A 9 -11.40 5.39 -3.64
N THR A 10 -12.70 5.59 -3.82
CA THR A 10 -13.50 4.90 -4.83
C THR A 10 -13.30 5.48 -6.23
N GLU A 11 -13.14 6.79 -6.34
CA GLU A 11 -12.95 7.47 -7.64
C GLU A 11 -11.55 7.28 -8.21
N PHE A 12 -10.53 7.22 -7.36
CA PHE A 12 -9.12 7.25 -7.76
C PHE A 12 -8.45 5.87 -7.83
N ILE A 13 -8.94 4.90 -7.08
CA ILE A 13 -8.49 3.51 -7.23
C ILE A 13 -9.04 2.97 -8.55
N GLY A 14 -8.77 3.65 -9.60
CA GLY A 14 -9.17 3.44 -10.96
C GLY A 14 -10.14 2.28 -11.13
N ARG A 15 -11.14 2.41 -11.89
CA ARG A 15 -12.25 1.47 -12.17
C ARG A 15 -11.92 -0.03 -12.12
N LYS A 16 -10.63 -0.41 -12.11
CA LYS A 16 -10.13 -1.79 -11.99
C LYS A 16 -9.98 -2.32 -10.56
N VAL A 17 -9.88 -1.43 -9.57
CA VAL A 17 -9.87 -1.83 -8.14
C VAL A 17 -11.28 -1.74 -7.56
N SER A 18 -12.12 -0.85 -8.08
CA SER A 18 -13.54 -0.81 -7.74
C SER A 18 -14.25 -2.13 -8.05
N ASN A 19 -13.85 -2.86 -9.08
CA ASN A 19 -14.39 -4.19 -9.35
C ASN A 19 -14.05 -5.22 -8.27
N LEU A 20 -12.95 -5.05 -7.56
CA LEU A 20 -12.60 -5.87 -6.39
C LEU A 20 -13.40 -5.46 -5.15
N TYR A 21 -13.77 -4.20 -5.05
CA TYR A 21 -14.52 -3.65 -3.91
C TYR A 21 -16.03 -3.88 -4.07
N VAL A 22 -16.58 -3.68 -5.27
CA VAL A 22 -18.00 -3.90 -5.59
C VAL A 22 -18.37 -5.38 -5.47
N GLN A 23 -17.45 -6.28 -5.78
CA GLN A 23 -17.69 -7.72 -5.58
C GLN A 23 -17.77 -8.14 -4.11
N ARG A 24 -17.25 -7.35 -3.16
CA ARG A 24 -17.38 -7.62 -1.73
C ARG A 24 -18.74 -7.22 -1.15
N THR A 25 -19.33 -6.15 -1.64
CA THR A 25 -20.64 -5.66 -1.14
C THR A 25 -21.80 -6.49 -1.64
N ASN A 26 -21.62 -7.24 -2.73
CA ASN A 26 -22.67 -8.10 -3.31
C ASN A 26 -22.63 -9.56 -2.84
N VAL A 27 -21.73 -9.94 -1.93
CA VAL A 27 -21.64 -11.31 -1.39
C VAL A 27 -22.69 -11.59 -0.31
N GLY A 28 -23.57 -10.64 0.01
CA GLY A 28 -24.55 -10.75 1.08
C GLY A 28 -25.91 -11.35 0.71
N LYS A 29 -26.23 -11.58 -0.55
CA LYS A 29 -27.53 -12.17 -0.94
C LYS A 29 -27.41 -13.04 -2.18
N ASP A 30 -27.63 -14.33 -1.95
CA ASP A 30 -28.06 -15.32 -2.95
C ASP A 30 -27.15 -15.59 -4.15
N ASN A 31 -26.11 -16.46 -3.95
CA ASN A 31 -25.83 -17.44 -5.01
C ASN A 31 -24.94 -18.59 -4.49
N LYS A 32 -25.56 -19.72 -4.28
CA LYS A 32 -24.90 -20.98 -3.85
C LYS A 32 -24.06 -21.65 -4.94
N ASN A 33 -23.82 -21.03 -6.09
CA ASN A 33 -23.16 -21.68 -7.23
C ASN A 33 -22.18 -20.79 -8.03
N VAL A 34 -21.65 -19.72 -7.46
CA VAL A 34 -20.53 -19.03 -8.08
C VAL A 34 -19.24 -19.61 -7.51
N CYS A 35 -18.52 -20.39 -8.31
CA CYS A 35 -17.15 -20.78 -8.05
C CYS A 35 -16.37 -19.51 -7.61
N GLN A 36 -16.13 -19.36 -6.32
CA GLN A 36 -15.33 -18.25 -5.79
C GLN A 36 -13.90 -18.44 -6.31
N LYS A 37 -13.61 -17.88 -7.48
CA LYS A 37 -12.22 -17.66 -7.88
C LYS A 37 -11.58 -16.86 -6.76
N LYS A 38 -10.75 -17.50 -5.94
CA LYS A 38 -9.94 -16.82 -4.92
C LYS A 38 -9.22 -15.68 -5.61
N LEU A 39 -9.70 -14.45 -5.42
CA LEU A 39 -9.06 -13.27 -5.98
C LEU A 39 -7.64 -13.20 -5.42
N LYS A 40 -6.66 -13.32 -6.29
CA LYS A 40 -5.25 -13.24 -5.89
C LYS A 40 -5.01 -11.88 -5.25
N CYS A 41 -4.44 -11.89 -4.05
CA CYS A 41 -4.01 -10.67 -3.38
C CYS A 41 -3.06 -9.89 -4.30
N TYR A 42 -3.43 -8.68 -4.69
CA TYR A 42 -2.62 -7.88 -5.61
C TYR A 42 -1.31 -7.38 -4.95
N THR A 43 -1.24 -7.32 -3.62
CA THR A 43 -0.01 -6.99 -2.90
C THR A 43 0.99 -8.14 -2.97
N CYS A 44 0.52 -9.39 -2.84
CA CYS A 44 1.37 -10.58 -3.00
C CYS A 44 1.74 -10.85 -4.47
N HIS A 45 0.85 -10.48 -5.39
CA HIS A 45 1.02 -10.69 -6.84
C HIS A 45 0.85 -9.37 -7.60
N PRO A 46 1.72 -8.39 -7.37
CA PRO A 46 1.55 -7.06 -7.94
C PRO A 46 1.78 -7.06 -9.44
N LYS A 47 0.96 -6.30 -10.16
CA LYS A 47 1.20 -5.99 -11.57
C LYS A 47 2.43 -5.08 -11.69
N LYS A 48 3.01 -5.01 -12.90
CA LYS A 48 4.23 -4.26 -13.19
C LYS A 48 4.16 -2.79 -12.70
N TYR A 49 3.04 -2.11 -12.94
CA TYR A 49 2.89 -0.72 -12.52
C TYR A 49 2.89 -0.54 -11.00
N VAL A 50 2.35 -1.53 -10.25
CA VAL A 50 2.39 -1.53 -8.78
C VAL A 50 3.82 -1.76 -8.29
N LYS A 51 4.55 -2.70 -8.90
CA LYS A 51 5.97 -2.95 -8.61
C LYS A 51 6.82 -1.70 -8.80
N ASN A 52 6.54 -0.91 -9.84
CA ASN A 52 7.26 0.33 -10.12
C ASN A 52 7.09 1.40 -9.03
N HIS A 53 6.06 1.30 -8.19
CA HIS A 53 5.86 2.21 -7.05
C HIS A 53 6.62 1.78 -5.79
N THR A 54 7.14 0.55 -5.75
CA THR A 54 8.00 0.10 -4.66
C THR A 54 9.38 0.71 -4.83
N PHE A 55 9.84 1.45 -3.84
CA PHE A 55 11.08 2.22 -3.93
C PHE A 55 12.08 1.92 -2.80
N TYR A 56 11.64 1.20 -1.78
CA TYR A 56 12.48 0.80 -0.67
C TYR A 56 12.00 -0.52 -0.08
N SER A 57 12.93 -1.36 0.35
CA SER A 57 12.62 -2.63 1.04
C SER A 57 13.69 -2.89 2.08
N GLU A 58 13.28 -3.29 3.26
CA GLU A 58 14.16 -3.72 4.34
C GLU A 58 13.45 -4.80 5.17
N GLY A 59 14.19 -5.85 5.56
CA GLY A 59 13.61 -7.01 6.21
C GLY A 59 12.48 -7.62 5.36
N ILE A 60 11.35 -7.85 6.00
CA ILE A 60 10.15 -8.35 5.29
C ILE A 60 9.25 -7.24 4.77
N PHE A 61 9.61 -5.97 4.91
CA PHE A 61 8.75 -4.84 4.62
C PHE A 61 9.13 -4.13 3.33
N ASN A 62 8.10 -3.84 2.52
CA ASN A 62 8.19 -3.08 1.29
C ASN A 62 7.51 -1.73 1.47
N PHE A 63 8.16 -0.67 1.00
CA PHE A 63 7.66 0.70 0.98
C PHE A 63 7.33 1.07 -0.45
N HIS A 64 6.11 1.49 -0.69
CA HIS A 64 5.70 1.94 -2.01
C HIS A 64 4.87 3.22 -1.94
N PHE A 65 4.95 4.02 -2.98
CA PHE A 65 4.12 5.22 -3.09
C PHE A 65 2.67 4.84 -3.30
N ASP A 66 1.78 5.63 -2.72
CA ASP A 66 0.35 5.48 -2.92
C ASP A 66 -0.01 5.58 -4.41
N LEU A 67 -0.79 4.64 -4.89
CA LEU A 67 -1.18 4.56 -6.31
C LEU A 67 -2.14 5.68 -6.73
N THR A 68 -2.79 6.33 -5.76
CA THR A 68 -3.77 7.40 -5.95
C THR A 68 -3.18 8.80 -5.83
N ASN A 69 -1.86 8.92 -5.84
CA ASN A 69 -1.12 10.18 -5.71
C ASN A 69 -1.35 10.96 -4.40
N ARG A 70 -1.86 10.32 -3.36
CA ARG A 70 -1.88 10.92 -2.02
C ARG A 70 -0.43 11.00 -1.49
N PRO A 71 -0.11 11.96 -0.62
CA PRO A 71 1.22 12.07 -0.01
C PRO A 71 1.42 11.02 1.10
N LEU A 72 1.30 9.75 0.71
CA LEU A 72 1.39 8.59 1.58
C LEU A 72 2.40 7.59 1.04
N ILE A 73 3.14 7.02 1.95
CA ILE A 73 3.97 5.84 1.70
C ILE A 73 3.25 4.66 2.34
N ILE A 74 3.01 3.62 1.56
CA ILE A 74 2.36 2.41 2.02
C ILE A 74 3.43 1.38 2.37
N ILE A 75 3.34 0.81 3.56
CA ILE A 75 4.27 -0.21 4.06
C ILE A 75 3.53 -1.51 4.17
N THR A 76 4.03 -2.55 3.52
CA THR A 76 3.43 -3.88 3.53
C THR A 76 4.46 -4.96 3.81
N PRO A 77 4.12 -6.00 4.60
CA PRO A 77 4.96 -7.17 4.69
C PRO A 77 4.94 -7.96 3.36
N ASN A 78 6.03 -8.63 3.04
CA ASN A 78 6.16 -9.45 1.83
C ASN A 78 5.43 -10.81 1.92
N LYS A 79 4.93 -11.16 3.11
CA LYS A 79 4.08 -12.33 3.34
C LYS A 79 2.61 -11.90 3.50
N HIS A 80 1.68 -12.76 3.08
CA HIS A 80 0.26 -12.48 3.21
C HIS A 80 -0.20 -12.65 4.65
N VAL A 81 -0.42 -11.54 5.31
CA VAL A 81 -1.02 -11.46 6.65
C VAL A 81 -2.14 -10.43 6.63
N GLU A 82 -3.16 -10.62 7.45
CA GLU A 82 -4.33 -9.73 7.48
C GLU A 82 -4.32 -8.79 8.67
N THR A 83 -3.70 -9.18 9.76
CA THR A 83 -3.65 -8.41 11.00
C THR A 83 -2.25 -8.36 11.59
N THR A 84 -2.02 -7.47 12.54
CA THR A 84 -0.77 -7.41 13.31
C THR A 84 -0.56 -8.66 14.17
N LEU A 85 -1.65 -9.36 14.53
CA LEU A 85 -1.57 -10.61 15.29
C LEU A 85 -0.94 -11.77 14.49
N ASP A 86 -0.92 -11.65 13.17
CA ASP A 86 -0.32 -12.64 12.27
C ASP A 86 1.20 -12.44 12.11
N LEU A 87 1.74 -11.38 12.72
CA LEU A 87 3.16 -11.09 12.79
C LEU A 87 3.72 -11.50 14.16
N SER A 88 5.00 -11.88 14.18
CA SER A 88 5.72 -12.06 15.45
C SER A 88 5.99 -10.72 16.12
N LYS A 89 6.28 -10.76 17.43
CA LYS A 89 6.67 -9.55 18.17
C LYS A 89 7.91 -8.89 17.57
N ASP A 90 8.88 -9.70 17.15
CA ASP A 90 10.11 -9.21 16.53
C ASP A 90 9.84 -8.54 15.19
N GLU A 91 8.97 -9.11 14.35
CA GLU A 91 8.58 -8.50 13.08
C GLU A 91 7.86 -7.16 13.28
N ILE A 92 6.99 -7.05 14.29
CA ILE A 92 6.31 -5.79 14.63
C ILE A 92 7.34 -4.76 15.10
N TYR A 93 8.24 -5.15 15.99
CA TYR A 93 9.30 -4.26 16.47
C TYR A 93 10.21 -3.80 15.33
N GLU A 94 10.63 -4.74 14.47
CA GLU A 94 11.45 -4.45 13.29
C GLU A 94 10.78 -3.42 12.37
N MET A 95 9.47 -3.51 12.16
CA MET A 95 8.73 -2.54 11.36
C MET A 95 8.88 -1.12 11.90
N PHE A 96 8.74 -0.91 13.22
CA PHE A 96 8.93 0.42 13.82
C PHE A 96 10.36 0.90 13.69
N VAL A 97 11.34 0.03 13.92
CA VAL A 97 12.78 0.37 13.78
C VAL A 97 13.10 0.78 12.35
N ILE A 98 12.59 0.04 11.36
CA ILE A 98 12.78 0.34 9.93
C ILE A 98 12.16 1.69 9.57
N VAL A 99 10.95 1.98 10.06
CA VAL A 99 10.28 3.27 9.81
C VAL A 99 11.08 4.43 10.40
N ASP A 100 11.51 4.32 11.64
CA ASP A 100 12.30 5.37 12.29
C ASP A 100 13.62 5.61 11.56
N LYS A 101 14.34 4.54 11.22
CA LYS A 101 15.58 4.61 10.43
C LYS A 101 15.33 5.24 9.07
N PHE A 102 14.30 4.80 8.35
CA PHE A 102 13.91 5.34 7.05
C PHE A 102 13.67 6.85 7.12
N CYS A 103 12.94 7.31 8.13
CA CYS A 103 12.65 8.73 8.33
C CYS A 103 13.90 9.51 8.71
N LYS A 104 14.73 8.99 9.62
CA LYS A 104 15.99 9.61 10.05
C LYS A 104 16.95 9.80 8.89
N ASP A 105 17.17 8.76 8.09
CA ASP A 105 18.10 8.78 6.96
C ASP A 105 17.69 9.79 5.87
N ARG A 106 16.41 10.15 5.82
CA ARG A 106 15.82 11.13 4.87
C ARG A 106 15.51 12.48 5.49
N ASN A 107 15.94 12.69 6.74
CA ASN A 107 15.67 13.92 7.49
C ASN A 107 14.16 14.25 7.58
N ILE A 108 13.32 13.22 7.64
CA ILE A 108 11.89 13.34 7.88
C ILE A 108 11.68 13.36 9.39
N LYS A 109 11.34 14.54 9.93
CA LYS A 109 11.17 14.75 11.38
C LYS A 109 9.75 14.51 11.84
N ASP A 110 8.79 14.92 11.01
CA ASP A 110 7.36 14.87 11.34
C ASP A 110 6.67 13.86 10.43
N TYR A 111 6.10 12.83 11.03
CA TYR A 111 5.36 11.80 10.31
C TYR A 111 4.30 11.16 11.19
N GLN A 112 3.31 10.56 10.57
CA GLN A 112 2.29 9.75 11.21
C GLN A 112 2.30 8.34 10.61
N LEU A 113 2.18 7.35 11.47
CA LEU A 113 2.02 5.95 11.05
C LEU A 113 0.60 5.51 11.40
N ILE A 114 -0.18 5.11 10.40
CA ILE A 114 -1.59 4.78 10.54
C ILE A 114 -1.81 3.38 9.99
N THR A 115 -2.57 2.58 10.69
CA THR A 115 -3.10 1.32 10.17
C THR A 115 -4.61 1.28 10.35
N ASN A 116 -5.32 0.83 9.32
CA ASN A 116 -6.76 0.64 9.37
C ASN A 116 -7.07 -0.83 9.61
N MET A 117 -7.99 -1.09 10.52
CA MET A 117 -8.45 -2.43 10.87
C MET A 117 -9.97 -2.56 10.69
N GLY A 118 -10.45 -3.79 10.66
CA GLY A 118 -11.88 -4.06 10.52
C GLY A 118 -12.47 -3.51 9.22
N GLU A 119 -13.62 -2.87 9.30
CA GLU A 119 -14.35 -2.32 8.15
C GLU A 119 -13.65 -1.14 7.47
N TRP A 120 -12.71 -0.48 8.16
CA TRP A 120 -11.93 0.64 7.59
C TRP A 120 -10.78 0.18 6.70
N LYS A 121 -10.59 -1.11 6.63
CA LYS A 121 -9.53 -1.72 5.83
C LYS A 121 -9.93 -1.73 4.36
N SER A 122 -9.13 -1.14 3.49
CA SER A 122 -9.41 -1.11 2.05
C SER A 122 -9.16 -2.45 1.36
N HIS A 123 -8.26 -3.28 1.89
CA HIS A 123 -7.98 -4.63 1.41
C HIS A 123 -7.41 -5.53 2.52
N LYS A 124 -7.45 -6.83 2.30
CA LYS A 124 -7.14 -7.79 3.37
C LYS A 124 -5.67 -7.83 3.77
N HIS A 125 -4.74 -7.61 2.85
CA HIS A 125 -3.32 -7.61 3.17
C HIS A 125 -2.99 -6.48 4.15
N LEU A 126 -2.28 -6.81 5.22
CA LEU A 126 -1.87 -5.85 6.25
C LEU A 126 -1.01 -4.73 5.64
N HIS A 127 -1.31 -3.50 5.97
CA HIS A 127 -0.53 -2.35 5.54
C HIS A 127 -0.61 -1.20 6.54
N TRP A 128 0.46 -0.45 6.58
CA TRP A 128 0.52 0.83 7.28
C TRP A 128 0.61 1.96 6.27
N LYS A 129 0.11 3.11 6.65
CA LYS A 129 0.19 4.36 5.89
C LYS A 129 1.14 5.29 6.64
N LEU A 130 2.30 5.55 6.08
CA LEU A 130 3.23 6.53 6.58
C LEU A 130 2.92 7.87 5.89
N LYS A 131 2.33 8.78 6.66
CA LYS A 131 2.04 10.14 6.20
C LYS A 131 3.23 11.02 6.51
N VAL A 132 3.76 11.68 5.50
CA VAL A 132 4.87 12.63 5.57
C VAL A 132 4.45 13.95 4.93
N ASN A 133 5.31 14.96 5.01
CA ASN A 133 5.09 16.21 4.31
C ASN A 133 4.88 15.97 2.81
N GLU A 134 3.90 16.65 2.21
CA GLU A 134 3.47 16.47 0.83
C GLU A 134 4.60 16.70 -0.16
N ASP A 135 5.33 17.82 -0.02
CA ASP A 135 6.45 18.15 -0.91
C ASP A 135 7.57 17.11 -0.81
N THR A 136 7.84 16.60 0.38
CA THR A 136 8.83 15.54 0.61
C THR A 136 8.41 14.26 -0.09
N CYS A 137 7.15 13.86 0.06
CA CYS A 137 6.62 12.66 -0.60
C CYS A 137 6.70 12.76 -2.13
N PHE A 138 6.28 13.88 -2.68
CA PHE A 138 6.27 14.07 -4.14
C PHE A 138 7.69 14.17 -4.73
N ARG A 139 8.63 14.83 -4.06
CA ARG A 139 10.04 14.85 -4.50
C ARG A 139 10.63 13.43 -4.53
N MET A 140 10.45 12.66 -3.46
CA MET A 140 10.91 11.27 -3.41
C MET A 140 10.32 10.44 -4.54
N LYS A 141 9.03 10.63 -4.82
CA LYS A 141 8.33 9.93 -5.91
C LYS A 141 8.88 10.32 -7.27
N GLN A 142 9.08 11.61 -7.52
CA GLN A 142 9.66 12.10 -8.77
C GLN A 142 11.07 11.55 -9.01
N ASP A 143 11.92 11.56 -7.99
CA ASP A 143 13.28 11.06 -8.08
C ASP A 143 13.31 9.55 -8.35
N HIS A 144 12.46 8.79 -7.70
CA HIS A 144 12.33 7.37 -7.97
C HIS A 144 11.92 7.07 -9.42
N PHE A 145 10.92 7.78 -9.95
CA PHE A 145 10.49 7.56 -11.34
C PHE A 145 11.48 8.08 -12.38
N LYS A 146 12.30 9.08 -12.06
CA LYS A 146 13.44 9.48 -12.90
C LYS A 146 14.46 8.35 -13.01
N LEU A 147 14.82 7.71 -11.89
CA LEU A 147 15.74 6.57 -11.87
C LEU A 147 15.23 5.40 -12.71
N ILE A 148 13.95 5.03 -12.57
CA ILE A 148 13.36 3.97 -13.40
C ILE A 148 13.42 4.28 -14.90
N LYS A 149 13.25 5.55 -15.29
CA LYS A 149 13.37 5.96 -16.70
C LYS A 149 14.81 5.83 -17.19
N LEU A 150 15.78 6.22 -16.37
CA LEU A 150 17.19 6.10 -16.71
C LEU A 150 17.59 4.63 -16.89
N GLU A 151 17.24 3.76 -15.93
CA GLU A 151 17.53 2.33 -16.03
C GLU A 151 16.99 1.69 -17.32
N LYS A 152 15.79 2.08 -17.75
CA LYS A 152 15.21 1.60 -19.01
C LYS A 152 15.96 2.07 -20.24
N ASN A 153 16.58 3.25 -20.20
CA ASN A 153 17.33 3.80 -21.33
C ASN A 153 18.74 3.21 -21.45
N TYR A 154 19.27 2.64 -20.37
CA TYR A 154 20.59 1.99 -20.35
C TYR A 154 20.53 0.47 -20.45
N ALA A 155 19.33 -0.13 -20.45
CA ALA A 155 19.11 -1.58 -20.60
C ALA A 155 18.97 -2.00 -22.09
N VAL A 156 19.75 -1.37 -22.98
CA VAL A 156 19.83 -1.73 -24.41
C VAL A 156 21.12 -2.48 -24.65
#